data_ff5f70826eaf5408655d3031497fea85
#
_entry.id   ff5f70826eaf5408655d3031497fea85
#
_cell.length_a   1.000
_cell.length_b   1.000
_cell.length_c   1.000
_cell.angle_alpha   90.00
_cell.angle_beta   90.00
_cell.angle_gamma   90.00
#
_symmetry.space_group_name_H-M   'P 1'
#
loop_
_entity.id
_entity.type
_entity.pdbx_description
1 polymer ?
#
loop_
_entity_poly.entity_id
_entity_poly.type
_entity_poly.pdbx_seq_one_letter_code
_entity_poly.pdbx_strand_id
1 'polypeptide(L)'
;MKVLRLILLFFASYPVLAADSNGNYAIWGAGNKSCHSYNLARAAKDDNKFRDYTMGYLTAYNHHTESTYSISRDMNLEQVLSWMDELCEMKPIISFDEALVSFISEHHEQRMKFPPGGFGR
;
A
#
# COMPACT_ATOMS: atom_id res chain seq x y z
N MET A 1 37.70 10.55 43.16
CA MET A 1 36.36 10.71 42.56
C MET A 1 36.38 10.12 41.16
N LYS A 2 35.69 9.03 40.96
CA LYS A 2 35.54 8.43 39.59
C LYS A 2 34.38 9.12 38.91
N VAL A 3 34.67 9.91 37.89
CA VAL A 3 33.63 10.49 37.03
C VAL A 3 33.17 9.41 36.10
N LEU A 4 31.95 8.90 36.29
CA LEU A 4 31.29 7.96 35.40
C LEU A 4 30.87 8.71 34.14
N ARG A 5 31.63 8.60 33.05
CA ARG A 5 31.23 9.13 31.75
C ARG A 5 30.11 8.25 31.20
N LEU A 6 28.90 8.71 31.34
CA LEU A 6 27.74 8.13 30.67
C LEU A 6 27.84 8.44 29.17
N ILE A 7 28.29 7.48 28.39
CA ILE A 7 28.25 7.60 26.93
C ILE A 7 26.81 7.34 26.50
N LEU A 8 26.10 8.42 26.22
CA LEU A 8 24.79 8.34 25.57
C LEU A 8 25.02 7.96 24.11
N LEU A 9 24.81 6.68 23.81
CA LEU A 9 24.73 6.21 22.43
C LEU A 9 23.41 6.71 21.83
N PHE A 10 23.48 7.82 21.10
CA PHE A 10 22.40 8.26 20.23
C PHE A 10 22.32 7.26 19.06
N PHE A 11 21.38 6.33 19.11
CA PHE A 11 20.97 5.60 17.93
C PHE A 11 20.19 6.56 17.03
N ALA A 12 20.89 7.15 16.07
CA ALA A 12 20.24 7.89 15.00
C ALA A 12 19.45 6.89 14.17
N SER A 13 18.14 6.80 14.38
CA SER A 13 17.22 6.06 13.51
C SER A 13 17.14 6.80 12.19
N TYR A 14 17.91 6.35 11.21
CA TYR A 14 17.76 6.84 9.84
C TYR A 14 16.47 6.27 9.26
N PRO A 15 15.60 7.10 8.64
CA PRO A 15 14.47 6.56 7.92
C PRO A 15 14.97 5.67 6.79
N VAL A 16 14.53 4.41 6.79
CA VAL A 16 14.80 3.52 5.68
C VAL A 16 13.86 3.93 4.55
N LEU A 17 14.39 4.60 3.53
CA LEU A 17 13.64 4.95 2.33
C LEU A 17 13.61 3.73 1.41
N ALA A 18 12.40 3.24 1.07
CA ALA A 18 12.18 2.08 0.22
C ALA A 18 12.27 2.38 -1.29
N ALA A 19 12.49 3.63 -1.66
CA ALA A 19 12.68 4.11 -3.02
C ALA A 19 14.13 4.54 -3.24
N ASP A 20 14.45 5.15 -4.39
CA ASP A 20 15.76 5.74 -4.61
C ASP A 20 16.00 6.94 -3.65
N SER A 21 17.19 7.54 -3.71
CA SER A 21 17.57 8.65 -2.82
C SER A 21 16.68 9.90 -2.96
N ASN A 22 15.91 10.02 -4.04
CA ASN A 22 14.96 11.12 -4.31
C ASN A 22 13.49 10.72 -4.08
N GLY A 23 13.23 9.50 -3.60
CA GLY A 23 11.88 9.01 -3.37
C GLY A 23 11.19 8.46 -4.62
N ASN A 24 11.90 8.27 -5.73
CA ASN A 24 11.35 7.74 -6.97
C ASN A 24 11.44 6.21 -7.02
N TYR A 25 10.49 5.62 -7.69
CA TYR A 25 10.48 4.18 -7.97
C TYR A 25 9.80 3.88 -9.31
N ALA A 26 10.20 2.79 -9.94
CA ALA A 26 9.62 2.38 -11.21
C ALA A 26 8.26 1.72 -11.00
N ILE A 27 7.29 2.10 -11.83
CA ILE A 27 5.93 1.55 -11.82
C ILE A 27 5.70 0.77 -13.11
N TRP A 28 5.32 -0.48 -12.98
CA TRP A 28 5.06 -1.38 -14.09
C TRP A 28 3.56 -1.59 -14.28
N GLY A 29 3.13 -1.71 -15.53
CA GLY A 29 1.76 -2.13 -15.87
C GLY A 29 0.69 -1.11 -15.53
N ALA A 30 -0.46 -1.59 -15.07
CA ALA A 30 -1.65 -0.78 -14.85
C ALA A 30 -1.47 0.33 -13.80
N GLY A 31 -0.54 0.17 -12.88
CA GLY A 31 -0.23 1.20 -11.88
C GLY A 31 0.24 2.52 -12.46
N ASN A 32 0.86 2.48 -13.66
CA ASN A 32 1.31 3.67 -14.36
C ASN A 32 0.19 4.39 -15.15
N LYS A 33 -0.99 3.83 -15.19
CA LYS A 33 -2.17 4.45 -15.81
C LYS A 33 -2.82 5.43 -14.84
N SER A 34 -3.53 6.41 -15.38
CA SER A 34 -4.27 7.36 -14.56
C SER A 34 -5.52 6.75 -13.92
N CYS A 35 -5.97 7.35 -12.83
CA CYS A 35 -7.29 7.05 -12.27
C CYS A 35 -8.41 7.26 -13.29
N HIS A 36 -8.27 8.23 -14.19
CA HIS A 36 -9.23 8.41 -15.31
C HIS A 36 -9.30 7.15 -16.19
N SER A 37 -8.15 6.59 -16.57
CA SER A 37 -8.11 5.33 -17.35
C SER A 37 -8.76 4.17 -16.59
N TYR A 38 -8.54 4.09 -15.28
CA TYR A 38 -9.21 3.12 -14.41
C TYR A 38 -10.73 3.31 -14.42
N ASN A 39 -11.20 4.55 -14.27
CA ASN A 39 -12.64 4.86 -14.29
C ASN A 39 -13.30 4.40 -15.60
N LEU A 40 -12.64 4.66 -16.73
CA LEU A 40 -13.13 4.21 -18.05
C LEU A 40 -13.19 2.68 -18.14
N ALA A 41 -12.16 1.99 -17.65
CA ALA A 41 -12.11 0.53 -17.65
C ALA A 41 -13.22 -0.08 -16.77
N ARG A 42 -13.48 0.51 -15.61
CA ARG A 42 -14.58 0.11 -14.71
C ARG A 42 -15.94 0.27 -15.40
N ALA A 43 -16.17 1.41 -16.02
CA ALA A 43 -17.41 1.69 -16.74
C ALA A 43 -17.64 0.74 -17.92
N ALA A 44 -16.57 0.37 -18.61
CA ALA A 44 -16.62 -0.56 -19.74
C ALA A 44 -16.66 -2.03 -19.31
N LYS A 45 -16.56 -2.33 -18.02
CA LYS A 45 -16.41 -3.70 -17.48
C LYS A 45 -15.24 -4.46 -18.11
N ASP A 46 -14.14 -3.76 -18.37
CA ASP A 46 -12.90 -4.24 -18.94
C ASP A 46 -11.71 -3.81 -18.07
N ASP A 47 -11.77 -4.14 -16.79
CA ASP A 47 -10.86 -3.67 -15.75
C ASP A 47 -9.89 -4.74 -15.23
N ASN A 48 -9.75 -5.86 -15.93
CA ASN A 48 -8.94 -6.99 -15.48
C ASN A 48 -7.49 -6.61 -15.15
N LYS A 49 -6.87 -5.71 -15.93
CA LYS A 49 -5.50 -5.25 -15.68
C LYS A 49 -5.36 -4.54 -14.35
N PHE A 50 -6.35 -3.75 -13.99
CA PHE A 50 -6.36 -3.04 -12.72
C PHE A 50 -6.66 -3.97 -11.55
N ARG A 51 -7.53 -4.96 -11.76
CA ARG A 51 -7.82 -6.01 -10.76
C ARG A 51 -6.57 -6.81 -10.43
N ASP A 52 -5.88 -7.29 -11.44
CA ASP A 52 -4.67 -8.08 -11.29
C ASP A 52 -3.55 -7.26 -10.63
N TYR A 53 -3.39 -6.02 -11.05
CA TYR A 53 -2.43 -5.10 -10.45
C TYR A 53 -2.73 -4.86 -8.97
N THR A 54 -3.97 -4.63 -8.61
CA THR A 54 -4.41 -4.44 -7.23
C THR A 54 -4.10 -5.65 -6.37
N MET A 55 -4.46 -6.85 -6.84
CA MET A 55 -4.20 -8.09 -6.09
C MET A 55 -2.71 -8.32 -5.87
N GLY A 56 -1.90 -8.12 -6.90
CA GLY A 56 -0.44 -8.26 -6.78
C GLY A 56 0.18 -7.21 -5.85
N TYR A 57 -0.29 -5.98 -5.93
CA TYR A 57 0.19 -4.89 -5.09
C TYR A 57 -0.11 -5.14 -3.61
N LEU A 58 -1.32 -5.49 -3.28
CA LEU A 58 -1.72 -5.77 -1.90
C LEU A 58 -1.04 -7.04 -1.37
N THR A 59 -0.86 -8.05 -2.20
CA THR A 59 -0.11 -9.26 -1.84
C THR A 59 1.34 -8.92 -1.48
N ALA A 60 2.00 -8.12 -2.30
CA ALA A 60 3.37 -7.69 -2.04
C ALA A 60 3.48 -6.87 -0.75
N TYR A 61 2.53 -5.97 -0.51
CA TYR A 61 2.49 -5.20 0.73
C TYR A 61 2.32 -6.10 1.95
N ASN A 62 1.40 -7.06 1.91
CA ASN A 62 1.18 -8.03 2.99
C ASN A 62 2.44 -8.84 3.28
N HIS A 63 3.13 -9.25 2.22
CA HIS A 63 4.34 -10.08 2.35
C HIS A 63 5.54 -9.31 2.92
N HIS A 64 5.71 -8.06 2.50
CA HIS A 64 6.90 -7.27 2.83
C HIS A 64 6.77 -6.35 4.04
N THR A 65 5.56 -6.15 4.54
CA THR A 65 5.31 -5.27 5.68
C THR A 65 5.25 -6.07 6.96
N GLU A 66 6.08 -5.71 7.94
CA GLU A 66 6.08 -6.36 9.25
C GLU A 66 4.72 -6.32 9.92
N SER A 67 4.40 -7.37 10.65
CA SER A 67 3.15 -7.50 11.40
C SER A 67 1.91 -7.25 10.54
N THR A 68 1.92 -7.78 9.32
CA THR A 68 0.82 -7.61 8.36
C THR A 68 0.45 -8.93 7.72
N TYR A 69 -0.74 -9.41 8.02
CA TYR A 69 -1.36 -10.51 7.30
C TYR A 69 -2.16 -10.00 6.10
N SER A 70 -3.02 -8.99 6.32
CA SER A 70 -3.84 -8.40 5.27
C SER A 70 -4.07 -6.91 5.50
N ILE A 71 -3.64 -6.10 4.55
CA ILE A 71 -3.88 -4.65 4.55
C ILE A 71 -5.36 -4.32 4.32
N SER A 72 -6.05 -5.13 3.54
CA SER A 72 -7.47 -4.95 3.24
C SER A 72 -8.40 -5.61 4.25
N ARG A 73 -7.85 -6.24 5.30
CA ARG A 73 -8.60 -6.97 6.32
C ARG A 73 -9.44 -8.07 5.69
N ASP A 74 -10.74 -8.08 5.95
CA ASP A 74 -11.72 -9.02 5.40
C ASP A 74 -12.44 -8.49 4.14
N MET A 75 -12.02 -7.35 3.62
CA MET A 75 -12.55 -6.83 2.36
C MET A 75 -12.21 -7.76 1.20
N ASN A 76 -13.19 -8.06 0.37
CA ASN A 76 -12.95 -8.71 -0.90
C ASN A 76 -12.47 -7.71 -1.96
N LEU A 77 -12.07 -8.20 -3.12
CA LEU A 77 -11.55 -7.33 -4.18
C LEU A 77 -12.56 -6.26 -4.61
N GLU A 78 -13.85 -6.60 -4.73
CA GLU A 78 -14.88 -5.62 -5.12
C GLU A 78 -15.03 -4.49 -4.12
N GLN A 79 -14.89 -4.79 -2.83
CA GLN A 79 -14.94 -3.77 -1.79
C GLN A 79 -13.71 -2.85 -1.83
N VAL A 80 -12.53 -3.41 -2.10
CA VAL A 80 -11.32 -2.62 -2.33
C VAL A 80 -11.49 -1.72 -3.56
N LEU A 81 -11.97 -2.27 -4.67
CA LEU A 81 -12.19 -1.51 -5.90
C LEU A 81 -13.28 -0.44 -5.73
N SER A 82 -14.30 -0.68 -4.92
CA SER A 82 -15.30 0.35 -4.61
C SER A 82 -14.68 1.56 -3.90
N TRP A 83 -13.74 1.32 -3.00
CA TRP A 83 -12.99 2.40 -2.37
C TRP A 83 -12.12 3.15 -3.41
N MET A 84 -11.46 2.39 -4.30
CA MET A 84 -10.67 2.96 -5.40
C MET A 84 -11.55 3.77 -6.37
N ASP A 85 -12.76 3.31 -6.67
CA ASP A 85 -13.72 4.03 -7.50
C ASP A 85 -14.01 5.43 -6.95
N GLU A 86 -14.27 5.54 -5.66
CA GLU A 86 -14.54 6.82 -5.00
C GLU A 86 -13.33 7.76 -5.08
N LEU A 87 -12.14 7.27 -4.77
CA LEU A 87 -10.93 8.08 -4.82
C LEU A 87 -10.61 8.53 -6.25
N CYS A 88 -10.68 7.62 -7.21
CA CYS A 88 -10.36 7.90 -8.61
C CYS A 88 -11.39 8.84 -9.28
N GLU A 89 -12.63 8.83 -8.82
CA GLU A 89 -13.63 9.80 -9.26
C GLU A 89 -13.27 11.22 -8.78
N MET A 90 -12.82 11.35 -7.53
CA MET A 90 -12.39 12.63 -6.98
C MET A 90 -11.05 13.11 -7.56
N LYS A 91 -10.14 12.20 -7.86
CA LYS A 91 -8.76 12.49 -8.29
C LYS A 91 -8.39 11.76 -9.59
N PRO A 92 -9.02 12.10 -10.71
CA PRO A 92 -8.81 11.36 -11.96
C PRO A 92 -7.40 11.49 -12.56
N ILE A 93 -6.64 12.50 -12.16
CA ILE A 93 -5.30 12.76 -12.71
C ILE A 93 -4.16 12.02 -12.03
N ILE A 94 -4.37 11.50 -10.82
CA ILE A 94 -3.33 10.71 -10.14
C ILE A 94 -3.16 9.34 -10.82
N SER A 95 -1.99 8.73 -10.63
CA SER A 95 -1.78 7.36 -11.11
C SER A 95 -2.57 6.36 -10.27
N PHE A 96 -2.88 5.22 -10.86
CA PHE A 96 -3.54 4.14 -10.13
C PHE A 96 -2.66 3.61 -8.99
N ASP A 97 -1.34 3.59 -9.18
CA ASP A 97 -0.38 3.28 -8.13
C ASP A 97 -0.50 4.24 -6.94
N GLU A 98 -0.55 5.53 -7.20
CA GLU A 98 -0.72 6.55 -6.16
C GLU A 98 -2.05 6.38 -5.40
N ALA A 99 -3.10 6.00 -6.10
CA ALA A 99 -4.37 5.67 -5.48
C ALA A 99 -4.28 4.45 -4.55
N LEU A 100 -3.52 3.42 -4.93
CA LEU A 100 -3.25 2.26 -4.07
C LEU A 100 -2.40 2.63 -2.85
N VAL A 101 -1.42 3.51 -3.01
CA VAL A 101 -0.66 4.05 -1.88
C VAL A 101 -1.59 4.76 -0.89
N SER A 102 -2.55 5.50 -1.39
CA SER A 102 -3.56 6.18 -0.55
C SER A 102 -4.45 5.17 0.19
N PHE A 103 -4.89 4.11 -0.49
CA PHE A 103 -5.65 3.02 0.14
C PHE A 103 -4.87 2.41 1.31
N ILE A 104 -3.61 2.07 1.07
CA ILE A 104 -2.74 1.48 2.09
C ILE A 104 -2.54 2.43 3.27
N SER A 105 -2.24 3.69 2.98
CA SER A 105 -2.02 4.70 4.02
C SER A 105 -3.23 4.85 4.93
N GLU A 106 -4.43 4.83 4.37
CA GLU A 106 -5.67 4.98 5.14
C GLU A 106 -6.01 3.74 5.97
N HIS A 107 -5.66 2.55 5.48
CA HIS A 107 -6.03 1.28 6.13
C HIS A 107 -4.92 0.66 6.98
N HIS A 108 -3.71 1.20 6.95
CA HIS A 108 -2.55 0.58 7.60
C HIS A 108 -2.75 0.35 9.10
N GLU A 109 -3.29 1.31 9.83
CA GLU A 109 -3.48 1.20 11.28
C GLU A 109 -4.51 0.12 11.67
N GLN A 110 -5.51 -0.12 10.82
CA GLN A 110 -6.53 -1.15 11.05
C GLN A 110 -6.24 -2.48 10.35
N ARG A 111 -5.06 -2.63 9.76
CA ARG A 111 -4.71 -3.86 9.04
C ARG A 111 -4.82 -5.09 9.95
N MET A 112 -5.13 -6.21 9.34
CA MET A 112 -5.11 -7.50 10.02
C MET A 112 -3.66 -7.95 10.20
N LYS A 113 -3.25 -8.19 11.45
CA LYS A 113 -1.87 -8.59 11.79
C LYS A 113 -1.68 -10.10 11.78
N PHE A 114 -2.76 -10.84 12.01
CA PHE A 114 -2.76 -12.28 12.10
C PHE A 114 -3.88 -12.89 11.25
N PRO A 115 -3.71 -14.12 10.75
CA PRO A 115 -4.78 -14.78 10.01
C PRO A 115 -6.01 -15.00 10.89
N PRO A 116 -7.21 -15.08 10.28
CA PRO A 116 -8.43 -15.40 11.01
C PRO A 116 -8.31 -16.74 11.75
N GLY A 117 -8.85 -16.78 12.97
CA GLY A 117 -8.85 -18.01 13.78
C GLY A 117 -7.59 -18.24 14.60
N GLY A 118 -6.71 -17.25 14.73
CA GLY A 118 -5.63 -17.25 15.68
C GLY A 118 -4.24 -17.41 15.11
N PHE A 119 -3.33 -17.88 15.93
CA PHE A 119 -1.90 -17.88 15.70
C PHE A 119 -1.53 -18.57 14.39
N GLY A 120 -0.84 -17.83 13.53
CA GLY A 120 -0.34 -18.33 12.28
C GLY A 120 0.53 -19.58 12.49
N ARG A 121 0.37 -20.53 11.61
CA ARG A 121 1.26 -21.67 11.51
C ARG A 121 2.50 -21.28 10.74
#